data_18fb97eb488bd4ab4dacb0eb4fa8b223
#
_entry.id   18fb97eb488bd4ab4dacb0eb4fa8b223
#
_cell.length_a   1.000
_cell.length_b   1.000
_cell.length_c   1.000
_cell.angle_alpha   90.00
_cell.angle_beta   90.00
_cell.angle_gamma   90.00
#
_symmetry.space_group_name_H-M   'P 1'
#
loop_
_entity.id
_entity.type
_entity.pdbx_description
1 polymer ?
#
loop_
_entity_poly.entity_id
_entity_poly.type
_entity_poly.pdbx_seq_one_letter_code
_entity_poly.pdbx_strand_id
1 'polypeptide(L)'
;MIKAIITDFDGTLVDTFEANLKAYQEAFVSVGLSLTSDDYKKCYGFRFDRFMQAMNITDIQTIEQIKELKKEFYPKYFNHLKLNRSLIDLISTFHKLGGKTAIASTARKENLMNVVNHLNIVEHFDLIYTGADVKQGKPSPEIYIKTIDAL
;
A
#
# COMPACT_ATOMS: atom_id res chain seq x y z
N MET A 1 -12.56 26.62 -3.70
CA MET A 1 -13.25 25.53 -2.93
C MET A 1 -12.54 24.22 -3.23
N ILE A 2 -12.16 23.44 -2.21
CA ILE A 2 -11.57 22.11 -2.36
C ILE A 2 -12.66 21.17 -2.86
N LYS A 3 -12.38 20.42 -3.93
CA LYS A 3 -13.35 19.49 -4.55
C LYS A 3 -13.05 18.03 -4.25
N ALA A 4 -11.79 17.70 -3.97
CA ALA A 4 -11.37 16.33 -3.72
C ALA A 4 -10.27 16.26 -2.66
N ILE A 5 -10.22 15.14 -1.95
CA ILE A 5 -9.10 14.72 -1.10
C ILE A 5 -8.56 13.42 -1.67
N ILE A 6 -7.27 13.42 -2.03
CA ILE A 6 -6.54 12.23 -2.48
C ILE A 6 -5.46 11.96 -1.44
N THR A 7 -5.46 10.78 -0.86
CA THR A 7 -4.48 10.40 0.16
C THR A 7 -3.57 9.27 -0.33
N ASP A 8 -2.32 9.30 0.11
CA ASP A 8 -1.47 8.11 0.11
C ASP A 8 -1.97 7.12 1.18
N PHE A 9 -1.48 5.90 1.14
CA PHE A 9 -1.94 4.83 2.02
C PHE A 9 -0.89 4.44 3.07
N ASP A 10 0.16 3.74 2.64
CA ASP A 10 1.19 3.21 3.53
C ASP A 10 2.02 4.35 4.17
N GLY A 11 1.97 4.42 5.49
CA GLY A 11 2.65 5.46 6.27
C GLY A 11 1.94 6.80 6.32
N THR A 12 0.76 6.93 5.70
CA THR A 12 -0.05 8.16 5.70
C THR A 12 -1.43 7.90 6.30
N LEU A 13 -2.29 7.15 5.60
CA LEU A 13 -3.61 6.77 6.11
C LEU A 13 -3.51 5.63 7.14
N VAL A 14 -2.64 4.67 6.89
CA VAL A 14 -2.39 3.52 7.76
C VAL A 14 -0.89 3.34 7.96
N ASP A 15 -0.44 3.24 9.21
CA ASP A 15 0.89 2.74 9.51
C ASP A 15 0.90 1.23 9.30
N THR A 16 1.46 0.80 8.19
CA THR A 16 1.55 -0.60 7.75
C THR A 16 2.97 -1.15 7.88
N PHE A 17 3.92 -0.37 8.41
CA PHE A 17 5.34 -0.72 8.40
C PHE A 17 5.61 -2.07 9.05
N GLU A 18 5.19 -2.24 10.28
CA GLU A 18 5.47 -3.45 11.06
C GLU A 18 4.78 -4.69 10.45
N ALA A 19 3.53 -4.55 10.04
CA ALA A 19 2.79 -5.64 9.39
C ALA A 19 3.44 -6.08 8.08
N ASN A 20 3.84 -5.12 7.23
CA ASN A 20 4.56 -5.40 5.99
C ASN A 20 5.93 -6.04 6.25
N LEU A 21 6.71 -5.48 7.19
CA LEU A 21 8.04 -5.98 7.53
C LEU A 21 7.96 -7.46 7.94
N LYS A 22 7.09 -7.78 8.89
CA LYS A 22 6.95 -9.17 9.40
C LYS A 22 6.52 -10.14 8.30
N ALA A 23 5.55 -9.76 7.47
CA ALA A 23 5.11 -10.59 6.36
C ALA A 23 6.21 -10.81 5.32
N TYR A 24 6.97 -9.78 4.97
CA TYR A 24 8.10 -9.93 4.06
C TYR A 24 9.26 -10.71 4.67
N GLN A 25 9.56 -10.53 5.96
CA GLN A 25 10.59 -11.33 6.63
C GLN A 25 10.26 -12.82 6.58
N GLU A 26 9.01 -13.19 6.86
CA GLU A 26 8.56 -14.59 6.77
C GLU A 26 8.63 -15.10 5.32
N ALA A 27 8.21 -14.31 4.33
CA ALA A 27 8.32 -14.68 2.92
C ALA A 27 9.77 -14.86 2.46
N PHE A 28 10.67 -13.99 2.87
CA PHE A 28 12.10 -14.07 2.53
C PHE A 28 12.73 -15.34 3.13
N VAL A 29 12.49 -15.61 4.41
CA VAL A 29 12.97 -16.83 5.08
C VAL A 29 12.47 -18.08 4.36
N SER A 30 11.23 -18.09 3.91
CA SER A 30 10.63 -19.22 3.18
C SER A 30 11.32 -19.53 1.85
N VAL A 31 12.02 -18.57 1.26
CA VAL A 31 12.79 -18.75 0.01
C VAL A 31 14.31 -18.78 0.27
N GLY A 32 14.74 -18.94 1.53
CA GLY A 32 16.15 -19.03 1.90
C GLY A 32 16.88 -17.69 1.94
N LEU A 33 16.17 -16.57 1.98
CA LEU A 33 16.72 -15.23 2.08
C LEU A 33 16.44 -14.61 3.45
N SER A 34 17.05 -13.46 3.73
CA SER A 34 16.81 -12.68 4.94
C SER A 34 16.50 -11.23 4.58
N LEU A 35 15.69 -10.59 5.41
CA LEU A 35 15.35 -9.17 5.30
C LEU A 35 15.51 -8.52 6.66
N THR A 36 16.40 -7.52 6.76
CA THR A 36 16.55 -6.75 7.99
C THR A 36 15.52 -5.62 8.04
N SER A 37 15.21 -5.17 9.25
CA SER A 37 14.35 -4.00 9.44
C SER A 37 14.93 -2.75 8.78
N ASP A 38 16.26 -2.56 8.86
CA ASP A 38 16.93 -1.39 8.26
C ASP A 38 16.87 -1.40 6.74
N ASP A 39 17.04 -2.56 6.10
CA ASP A 39 16.91 -2.67 4.64
C ASP A 39 15.48 -2.40 4.18
N TYR A 40 14.51 -2.96 4.87
CA TYR A 40 13.11 -2.70 4.55
C TYR A 40 12.72 -1.25 4.79
N LYS A 41 13.21 -0.62 5.84
CA LYS A 41 12.95 0.80 6.13
C LYS A 41 13.37 1.72 4.98
N LYS A 42 14.47 1.41 4.30
CA LYS A 42 14.91 2.14 3.10
C LYS A 42 13.99 1.96 1.90
N CYS A 43 13.26 0.85 1.86
CA CYS A 43 12.39 0.47 0.74
C CYS A 43 10.90 0.67 1.03
N TYR A 44 10.55 1.06 2.25
CA TYR A 44 9.15 1.25 2.64
C TYR A 44 8.47 2.29 1.75
N GLY A 45 7.32 1.92 1.18
CA GLY A 45 6.61 2.73 0.21
C GLY A 45 7.07 2.52 -1.25
N PHE A 46 8.10 1.74 -1.50
CA PHE A 46 8.49 1.38 -2.86
C PHE A 46 7.44 0.47 -3.50
N ARG A 47 7.24 0.63 -4.80
CA ARG A 47 6.55 -0.36 -5.61
C ARG A 47 7.33 -1.69 -5.55
N PHE A 48 6.61 -2.81 -5.61
CA PHE A 48 7.18 -4.15 -5.38
C PHE A 48 8.38 -4.48 -6.28
N ASP A 49 8.30 -4.14 -7.58
CA ASP A 49 9.39 -4.33 -8.53
C ASP A 49 10.67 -3.57 -8.12
N ARG A 50 10.50 -2.31 -7.69
CA ARG A 50 11.61 -1.50 -7.20
C ARG A 50 12.20 -2.04 -5.89
N PHE A 51 11.36 -2.57 -5.01
CA PHE A 51 11.81 -3.21 -3.78
C PHE A 51 12.67 -4.44 -4.09
N MET A 52 12.23 -5.31 -5.01
CA MET A 52 13.02 -6.48 -5.40
C MET A 52 14.37 -6.08 -6.01
N GLN A 53 14.39 -5.06 -6.87
CA GLN A 53 15.65 -4.50 -7.42
C GLN A 53 16.58 -3.99 -6.32
N ALA A 54 16.06 -3.24 -5.35
CA ALA A 54 16.84 -2.70 -4.23
C ALA A 54 17.47 -3.80 -3.37
N MET A 55 16.80 -4.96 -3.27
CA MET A 55 17.28 -6.14 -2.56
C MET A 55 18.16 -7.07 -3.44
N ASN A 56 18.48 -6.67 -4.68
CA ASN A 56 19.23 -7.46 -5.65
C ASN A 56 18.62 -8.83 -5.96
N ILE A 57 17.30 -8.94 -5.89
CA ILE A 57 16.57 -10.16 -6.24
C ILE A 57 16.11 -10.03 -7.69
N THR A 58 16.67 -10.86 -8.57
CA THR A 58 16.44 -10.81 -10.03
C THR A 58 15.84 -12.10 -10.58
N ASP A 59 15.88 -13.20 -9.83
CA ASP A 59 15.26 -14.46 -10.23
C ASP A 59 13.74 -14.36 -10.21
N ILE A 60 13.12 -14.53 -11.37
CA ILE A 60 11.67 -14.35 -11.56
C ILE A 60 10.88 -15.31 -10.68
N GLN A 61 11.34 -16.57 -10.54
CA GLN A 61 10.64 -17.55 -9.72
C GLN A 61 10.66 -17.16 -8.24
N THR A 62 11.80 -16.72 -7.73
CA THR A 62 11.94 -16.23 -6.34
C THR A 62 11.07 -15.00 -6.10
N ILE A 63 11.03 -14.06 -7.04
CA ILE A 63 10.20 -12.84 -6.96
C ILE A 63 8.71 -13.23 -6.85
N GLU A 64 8.23 -14.13 -7.71
CA GLU A 64 6.83 -14.58 -7.66
C GLU A 64 6.50 -15.34 -6.38
N GLN A 65 7.44 -16.17 -5.87
CA GLN A 65 7.26 -16.85 -4.58
C GLN A 65 7.14 -15.86 -3.41
N ILE A 66 8.03 -14.86 -3.34
CA ILE A 66 7.97 -13.83 -2.31
C ILE A 66 6.63 -13.09 -2.36
N LYS A 67 6.19 -12.75 -3.57
CA LYS A 67 4.93 -12.07 -3.84
C LYS A 67 3.71 -12.84 -3.29
N GLU A 68 3.61 -14.12 -3.61
CA GLU A 68 2.50 -14.97 -3.18
C GLU A 68 2.56 -15.28 -1.68
N LEU A 69 3.74 -15.59 -1.14
CA LEU A 69 3.93 -15.84 0.28
C LEU A 69 3.61 -14.61 1.12
N LYS A 70 4.05 -13.42 0.69
CA LYS A 70 3.71 -12.18 1.40
C LYS A 70 2.20 -11.94 1.44
N LYS A 71 1.51 -12.17 0.33
CA LYS A 71 0.04 -12.09 0.27
C LYS A 71 -0.63 -13.04 1.27
N GLU A 72 -0.12 -14.28 1.37
CA GLU A 72 -0.62 -15.30 2.29
C GLU A 72 -0.37 -14.91 3.75
N PHE A 73 0.83 -14.44 4.07
CA PHE A 73 1.24 -14.17 5.45
C PHE A 73 0.75 -12.81 5.97
N TYR A 74 0.44 -11.87 5.11
CA TYR A 74 0.14 -10.48 5.50
C TYR A 74 -1.01 -10.37 6.51
N PRO A 75 -2.17 -11.04 6.34
CA PRO A 75 -3.26 -10.95 7.30
C PRO A 75 -2.89 -11.41 8.72
N LYS A 76 -1.91 -12.27 8.88
CA LYS A 76 -1.42 -12.73 10.20
C LYS A 76 -0.90 -11.58 11.07
N TYR A 77 -0.50 -10.48 10.45
CA TYR A 77 0.14 -9.34 11.10
C TYR A 77 -0.74 -8.08 11.14
N PHE A 78 -2.03 -8.18 10.83
CA PHE A 78 -2.95 -7.05 10.80
C PHE A 78 -3.21 -6.42 12.19
N ASN A 79 -2.89 -7.12 13.27
CA ASN A 79 -2.90 -6.55 14.62
C ASN A 79 -1.85 -5.44 14.82
N HIS A 80 -0.84 -5.34 13.94
CA HIS A 80 0.16 -4.27 13.93
C HIS A 80 -0.26 -3.03 13.13
N LEU A 81 -1.37 -3.08 12.42
CA LEU A 81 -1.87 -1.94 11.63
C LEU A 81 -2.35 -0.83 12.58
N LYS A 82 -2.01 0.41 12.22
CA LYS A 82 -2.47 1.61 12.96
C LYS A 82 -3.12 2.59 11.99
N LEU A 83 -4.43 2.73 12.10
CA LEU A 83 -5.21 3.69 11.30
C LEU A 83 -4.97 5.12 11.82
N ASN A 84 -4.70 6.05 10.90
CA ASN A 84 -4.66 7.48 11.21
C ASN A 84 -6.11 7.98 11.41
N ARG A 85 -6.56 7.98 12.66
CA ARG A 85 -7.94 8.33 13.03
C ARG A 85 -8.32 9.74 12.59
N SER A 86 -7.45 10.70 12.81
CA SER A 86 -7.73 12.10 12.45
C SER A 86 -7.90 12.27 10.94
N LEU A 87 -7.08 11.56 10.14
CA LEU A 87 -7.17 11.64 8.69
C LEU A 87 -8.42 10.95 8.16
N ILE A 88 -8.77 9.76 8.65
CA ILE A 88 -9.98 9.06 8.20
C ILE A 88 -11.25 9.81 8.62
N ASP A 89 -11.28 10.44 9.78
CA ASP A 89 -12.41 11.25 10.23
C ASP A 89 -12.60 12.48 9.33
N LEU A 90 -11.50 13.14 8.94
CA LEU A 90 -11.53 14.24 7.98
C LEU A 90 -12.10 13.78 6.62
N ILE A 91 -11.56 12.68 6.08
CA ILE A 91 -11.98 12.10 4.80
C ILE A 91 -13.45 11.71 4.82
N SER A 92 -13.87 10.99 5.87
CA SER A 92 -15.27 10.55 6.05
C SER A 92 -16.22 11.74 6.11
N THR A 93 -15.85 12.78 6.87
CA THR A 93 -16.67 14.00 6.98
C THR A 93 -16.77 14.70 5.63
N PHE A 94 -15.64 14.87 4.94
CA PHE A 94 -15.61 15.52 3.62
C PHE A 94 -16.44 14.75 2.59
N HIS A 95 -16.34 13.42 2.58
CA HIS A 95 -17.13 12.54 1.71
C HIS A 95 -18.64 12.68 1.99
N LYS A 96 -19.05 12.66 3.26
CA LYS A 96 -20.46 12.85 3.66
C LYS A 96 -21.03 14.21 3.24
N LEU A 97 -20.18 15.22 3.13
CA LEU A 97 -20.55 16.56 2.62
C LEU A 97 -20.57 16.66 1.10
N GLY A 98 -20.39 15.55 0.39
CA GLY A 98 -20.41 15.49 -1.09
C GLY A 98 -19.07 15.76 -1.75
N GLY A 99 -17.99 15.85 -0.99
CA GLY A 99 -16.64 15.95 -1.53
C GLY A 99 -16.17 14.61 -2.10
N LYS A 100 -15.29 14.65 -3.10
CA LYS A 100 -14.71 13.46 -3.71
C LYS A 100 -13.49 12.98 -2.94
N THR A 101 -13.35 11.67 -2.80
CA THR A 101 -12.27 11.07 -1.99
C THR A 101 -11.63 9.89 -2.69
N ALA A 102 -10.30 9.80 -2.62
CA ALA A 102 -9.58 8.70 -3.25
C ALA A 102 -8.32 8.29 -2.47
N ILE A 103 -7.92 7.04 -2.65
CA ILE A 103 -6.59 6.54 -2.30
C ILE A 103 -5.76 6.43 -3.58
N ALA A 104 -4.52 6.94 -3.54
CA ALA A 104 -3.52 6.80 -4.60
C ALA A 104 -2.24 6.19 -4.00
N SER A 105 -2.04 4.89 -4.15
CA SER A 105 -0.97 4.12 -3.50
C SER A 105 -0.12 3.35 -4.51
N THR A 106 1.17 3.19 -4.23
CA THR A 106 2.05 2.29 -5.00
C THR A 106 1.94 0.83 -4.58
N ALA A 107 1.18 0.54 -3.52
CA ALA A 107 0.97 -0.82 -3.01
C ALA A 107 0.34 -1.74 -4.07
N ARG A 108 0.54 -3.03 -3.90
CA ARG A 108 -0.18 -4.03 -4.69
C ARG A 108 -1.66 -4.03 -4.31
N LYS A 109 -2.52 -4.12 -5.32
CA LYS A 109 -3.97 -4.01 -5.17
C LYS A 109 -4.52 -4.98 -4.12
N GLU A 110 -4.14 -6.25 -4.19
CA GLU A 110 -4.64 -7.28 -3.28
C GLU A 110 -4.27 -6.96 -1.82
N ASN A 111 -3.02 -6.55 -1.59
CA ASN A 111 -2.55 -6.23 -0.24
C ASN A 111 -3.26 -5.00 0.33
N LEU A 112 -3.41 -3.95 -0.47
CA LEU A 112 -4.11 -2.73 -0.06
C LEU A 112 -5.58 -3.03 0.24
N MET A 113 -6.28 -3.73 -0.65
CA MET A 113 -7.70 -4.04 -0.48
C MET A 113 -7.95 -4.92 0.74
N ASN A 114 -7.05 -5.88 1.06
CA ASN A 114 -7.14 -6.67 2.28
C ASN A 114 -7.12 -5.79 3.54
N VAL A 115 -6.23 -4.80 3.59
CA VAL A 115 -6.14 -3.87 4.73
C VAL A 115 -7.35 -2.95 4.79
N VAL A 116 -7.75 -2.35 3.67
CA VAL A 116 -8.91 -1.45 3.59
C VAL A 116 -10.20 -2.15 4.04
N ASN A 117 -10.40 -3.39 3.60
CA ASN A 117 -11.54 -4.20 4.01
C ASN A 117 -11.48 -4.60 5.48
N HIS A 118 -10.29 -5.00 5.97
CA HIS A 118 -10.09 -5.33 7.39
C HIS A 118 -10.40 -4.15 8.31
N LEU A 119 -10.04 -2.93 7.90
CA LEU A 119 -10.30 -1.72 8.67
C LEU A 119 -11.71 -1.14 8.45
N ASN A 120 -12.51 -1.71 7.56
CA ASN A 120 -13.86 -1.26 7.21
C ASN A 120 -13.91 0.22 6.79
N ILE A 121 -12.95 0.65 5.97
CA ILE A 121 -12.85 2.05 5.52
C ILE A 121 -13.12 2.25 4.03
N VAL A 122 -13.41 1.20 3.28
CA VAL A 122 -13.64 1.26 1.82
C VAL A 122 -14.76 2.23 1.43
N GLU A 123 -15.82 2.30 2.23
CA GLU A 123 -17.00 3.13 1.98
C GLU A 123 -16.74 4.65 2.01
N HIS A 124 -15.58 5.05 2.54
CA HIS A 124 -15.19 6.46 2.61
C HIS A 124 -14.50 6.97 1.35
N PHE A 125 -14.32 6.10 0.33
CA PHE A 125 -13.59 6.44 -0.89
C PHE A 125 -14.40 6.18 -2.15
N ASP A 126 -14.47 7.19 -3.04
CA ASP A 126 -15.07 7.04 -4.37
C ASP A 126 -14.15 6.22 -5.30
N LEU A 127 -12.82 6.27 -5.07
CA LEU A 127 -11.83 5.66 -5.96
C LEU A 127 -10.61 5.18 -5.17
N ILE A 128 -10.10 4.02 -5.55
CA ILE A 128 -8.84 3.47 -5.04
C ILE A 128 -7.97 3.07 -6.23
N TYR A 129 -6.86 3.79 -6.43
CA TYR A 129 -5.85 3.44 -7.42
C TYR A 129 -4.59 2.92 -6.74
N THR A 130 -3.98 1.93 -7.38
CA THR A 130 -2.83 1.17 -6.85
C THR A 130 -1.70 1.12 -7.86
N GLY A 131 -0.60 0.49 -7.49
CA GLY A 131 0.52 0.26 -8.40
C GLY A 131 0.16 -0.51 -9.67
N ALA A 132 -0.95 -1.25 -9.66
CA ALA A 132 -1.46 -1.99 -10.83
C ALA A 132 -2.14 -1.09 -11.87
N ASP A 133 -2.55 0.11 -11.47
CA ASP A 133 -3.33 1.03 -12.31
C ASP A 133 -2.44 2.00 -13.10
N VAL A 134 -1.13 1.97 -12.88
CA VAL A 134 -0.15 2.88 -13.50
C VAL A 134 1.03 2.13 -14.11
N LYS A 135 1.62 2.73 -15.14
CA LYS A 135 2.86 2.21 -15.76
C LYS A 135 4.08 2.56 -14.92
N GLN A 136 4.10 3.79 -14.40
CA GLN A 136 5.20 4.31 -13.58
C GLN A 136 4.70 4.60 -12.17
N GLY A 137 5.36 3.97 -11.17
CA GLY A 137 5.11 4.26 -9.76
C GLY A 137 5.69 5.60 -9.32
N LYS A 138 5.32 6.04 -8.12
CA LYS A 138 5.90 7.23 -7.49
C LYS A 138 7.43 7.17 -7.49
N PRO A 139 8.15 8.27 -7.74
CA PRO A 139 7.71 9.66 -7.73
C PRO A 139 7.07 10.18 -9.04
N SER A 140 6.78 9.33 -10.03
CA SER A 140 6.00 9.75 -11.18
C SER A 140 4.63 10.28 -10.74
N PRO A 141 4.15 11.41 -11.30
CA PRO A 141 2.83 11.96 -10.96
C PRO A 141 1.67 11.18 -11.60
N GLU A 142 1.95 10.14 -12.37
CA GLU A 142 0.95 9.41 -13.17
C GLU A 142 -0.26 8.99 -12.35
N ILE A 143 -0.05 8.42 -11.16
CA ILE A 143 -1.16 7.94 -10.33
C ILE A 143 -2.07 9.08 -9.87
N TYR A 144 -1.51 10.24 -9.54
CA TYR A 144 -2.30 11.41 -9.12
C TYR A 144 -3.07 12.02 -10.28
N ILE A 145 -2.45 12.13 -11.47
CA ILE A 145 -3.11 12.65 -12.68
C ILE A 145 -4.30 11.76 -13.03
N LYS A 146 -4.09 10.44 -13.10
CA LYS A 146 -5.17 9.48 -13.35
C LYS A 146 -6.29 9.54 -12.30
N THR A 147 -5.93 9.72 -11.03
CA THR A 147 -6.91 9.82 -9.95
C THR A 147 -7.76 11.08 -10.09
N ILE A 148 -7.14 12.23 -10.39
CA ILE A 148 -7.82 13.51 -10.58
C ILE A 148 -8.78 13.43 -11.78
N ASP A 149 -8.32 12.85 -12.89
CA ASP A 149 -9.13 12.72 -14.12
C ASP A 149 -10.34 11.79 -13.94
N ALA A 150 -10.24 10.83 -13.02
CA ALA A 150 -11.31 9.85 -12.76
C ALA A 150 -12.34 10.31 -11.70
N LEU A 151 -12.02 11.31 -10.89
CA LEU A 151 -12.91 11.86 -9.86
C LEU A 151 -13.90 12.89 -10.42
#